data_b65ed5ef649ec3cf920c7859bd86d0f9
#
_entry.id   b65ed5ef649ec3cf920c7859bd86d0f9
#
_cell.length_a   1.000
_cell.length_b   1.000
_cell.length_c   1.000
_cell.angle_alpha   90.00
_cell.angle_beta   90.00
_cell.angle_gamma   90.00
#
_symmetry.space_group_name_H-M   'P 1'
#
loop_
_entity.id
_entity.type
_entity.pdbx_description
1 polymer ?
#
loop_
_entity_poly.entity_id
_entity_poly.type
_entity_poly.pdbx_seq_one_letter_code
_entity_poly.pdbx_strand_id
1 'polypeptide(L)'
;MTTAMIEIELDGRKVSVAPGSMVMHAADALGIYVPHFCYHKKLSIAANCRMCLVEVEKAPKPMPACATPVAPGMVVRTKSDKALAAQKSVMEFLLINHPLDCPICDQGGECQLQDLAVGYGMSASRYTEEKRVVLQKNVGPLISMAEMTRCIHCTRCVRFGQEIGGVMELGMVNRGEHSEITTIKGGTVDSELSGNMIDICPVGALTSKPFRYSARTWELARRKSVSPHDSTGANLVVQVKGNRVMRVVPLENEDVNECWIADRDRFSYEALNGDARLDAPMIKQGGQWQAVDWSTALRFVADGLLRIRGEFGAAAIGALGTPHSTVEELHLLAKLVRGLGSESIDHRLRHADFANIAPAGSARWLGTSVASLTTLDAA
;
A
#
# COMPACT_ATOMS: atom_id res chain seq x y z
N MET A 1 -29.55 -11.51 18.81
CA MET A 1 -30.72 -11.07 18.00
C MET A 1 -30.27 -11.09 16.55
N THR A 2 -30.80 -12.00 15.74
CA THR A 2 -30.52 -12.04 14.29
C THR A 2 -31.16 -10.81 13.65
N THR A 3 -30.34 -9.84 13.28
CA THR A 3 -30.79 -8.64 12.55
C THR A 3 -31.38 -9.10 11.22
N ALA A 4 -32.64 -8.76 10.95
CA ALA A 4 -33.32 -9.16 9.71
C ALA A 4 -32.59 -8.55 8.50
N MET A 5 -32.16 -9.39 7.57
CA MET A 5 -31.50 -8.98 6.33
C MET A 5 -32.49 -8.22 5.44
N ILE A 6 -32.01 -7.23 4.71
CA ILE A 6 -32.79 -6.45 3.74
C ILE A 6 -32.58 -7.02 2.36
N GLU A 7 -33.66 -7.49 1.70
CA GLU A 7 -33.64 -7.94 0.31
C GLU A 7 -33.91 -6.77 -0.64
N ILE A 8 -33.04 -6.63 -1.64
CA ILE A 8 -33.18 -5.69 -2.76
C ILE A 8 -32.96 -6.42 -4.09
N GLU A 9 -33.36 -5.79 -5.18
CA GLU A 9 -33.05 -6.24 -6.54
C GLU A 9 -32.02 -5.29 -7.16
N LEU A 10 -30.91 -5.84 -7.70
CA LEU A 10 -29.88 -5.09 -8.37
C LEU A 10 -29.58 -5.74 -9.73
N ASP A 11 -29.84 -5.00 -10.81
CA ASP A 11 -29.75 -5.46 -12.20
C ASP A 11 -30.48 -6.79 -12.45
N GLY A 12 -31.69 -6.95 -11.88
CA GLY A 12 -32.52 -8.16 -12.01
C GLY A 12 -32.11 -9.31 -11.10
N ARG A 13 -31.11 -9.14 -10.22
CA ARG A 13 -30.63 -10.15 -9.28
C ARG A 13 -31.01 -9.75 -7.85
N LYS A 14 -31.58 -10.67 -7.10
CA LYS A 14 -31.90 -10.48 -5.68
C LYS A 14 -30.65 -10.65 -4.82
N VAL A 15 -30.51 -9.79 -3.84
CA VAL A 15 -29.44 -9.82 -2.85
C VAL A 15 -29.95 -9.41 -1.48
N SER A 16 -29.50 -10.12 -0.44
CA SER A 16 -29.80 -9.81 0.95
C SER A 16 -28.55 -9.23 1.62
N VAL A 17 -28.69 -8.05 2.21
CA VAL A 17 -27.59 -7.36 2.90
C VAL A 17 -28.02 -6.92 4.30
N ALA A 18 -27.05 -6.64 5.15
CA ALA A 18 -27.32 -6.16 6.49
C ALA A 18 -28.01 -4.78 6.49
N PRO A 19 -28.86 -4.48 7.48
CA PRO A 19 -29.39 -3.13 7.66
C PRO A 19 -28.28 -2.09 7.79
N GLY A 20 -28.46 -0.93 7.17
CA GLY A 20 -27.44 0.12 7.12
C GLY A 20 -26.42 -0.03 5.98
N SER A 21 -26.46 -1.14 5.24
CA SER A 21 -25.65 -1.27 4.03
C SER A 21 -26.04 -0.25 2.97
N MET A 22 -25.04 0.16 2.16
CA MET A 22 -25.25 1.00 0.98
C MET A 22 -25.47 0.13 -0.26
N VAL A 23 -26.06 0.71 -1.31
CA VAL A 23 -26.22 0.06 -2.62
C VAL A 23 -24.88 -0.45 -3.16
N MET A 24 -23.76 0.25 -2.90
CA MET A 24 -22.42 -0.17 -3.27
C MET A 24 -22.05 -1.53 -2.64
N HIS A 25 -22.34 -1.72 -1.34
CA HIS A 25 -22.07 -2.99 -0.64
C HIS A 25 -22.89 -4.15 -1.22
N ALA A 26 -24.12 -3.89 -1.65
CA ALA A 26 -24.94 -4.89 -2.32
C ALA A 26 -24.41 -5.24 -3.72
N ALA A 27 -23.85 -4.25 -4.44
CA ALA A 27 -23.21 -4.46 -5.72
C ALA A 27 -21.94 -5.31 -5.56
N ASP A 28 -21.10 -5.00 -4.58
CA ASP A 28 -19.88 -5.76 -4.25
C ASP A 28 -20.21 -7.21 -3.89
N ALA A 29 -21.24 -7.45 -3.09
CA ALA A 29 -21.69 -8.82 -2.74
C ALA A 29 -22.15 -9.65 -3.96
N LEU A 30 -22.62 -9.00 -5.01
CA LEU A 30 -22.99 -9.66 -6.28
C LEU A 30 -21.84 -9.70 -7.31
N GLY A 31 -20.69 -9.11 -7.01
CA GLY A 31 -19.59 -8.95 -7.96
C GLY A 31 -19.92 -7.99 -9.12
N ILE A 32 -20.86 -7.05 -8.89
CA ILE A 32 -21.24 -6.05 -9.89
C ILE A 32 -20.40 -4.78 -9.66
N TYR A 33 -19.57 -4.47 -10.63
CA TYR A 33 -18.73 -3.27 -10.57
C TYR A 33 -19.58 -2.00 -10.83
N VAL A 34 -19.54 -1.07 -9.89
CA VAL A 34 -20.11 0.29 -10.02
C VAL A 34 -18.94 1.28 -10.10
N PRO A 35 -18.80 2.09 -11.17
CA PRO A 35 -17.69 3.02 -11.32
C PRO A 35 -17.64 4.05 -10.19
N HIS A 36 -16.47 4.30 -9.61
CA HIS A 36 -16.31 5.23 -8.49
C HIS A 36 -14.89 5.75 -8.37
N PHE A 37 -14.68 6.87 -7.67
CA PHE A 37 -13.36 7.40 -7.33
C PHE A 37 -13.24 7.71 -5.84
N CYS A 38 -14.16 8.43 -5.23
CA CYS A 38 -14.01 8.83 -3.83
C CYS A 38 -14.26 7.69 -2.84
N TYR A 39 -15.08 6.70 -3.20
CA TYR A 39 -15.34 5.52 -2.38
C TYR A 39 -14.09 4.64 -2.30
N HIS A 40 -13.78 4.17 -1.09
CA HIS A 40 -12.79 3.15 -0.82
C HIS A 40 -13.30 2.28 0.33
N LYS A 41 -13.18 0.95 0.20
CA LYS A 41 -13.77 -0.01 1.16
C LYS A 41 -13.29 0.17 2.62
N LYS A 42 -12.12 0.75 2.81
CA LYS A 42 -11.49 0.97 4.12
C LYS A 42 -11.56 2.42 4.62
N LEU A 43 -12.28 3.30 3.93
CA LEU A 43 -12.41 4.71 4.32
C LEU A 43 -13.88 5.10 4.41
N SER A 44 -14.18 6.11 5.22
CA SER A 44 -15.52 6.68 5.33
C SER A 44 -16.07 7.15 3.97
N ILE A 45 -17.38 7.23 3.85
CA ILE A 45 -18.05 7.59 2.60
C ILE A 45 -18.06 9.10 2.42
N ALA A 46 -17.34 9.62 1.41
CA ALA A 46 -17.32 11.04 1.08
C ALA A 46 -18.47 11.49 0.16
N ALA A 47 -18.94 10.60 -0.72
CA ALA A 47 -20.01 10.85 -1.70
C ALA A 47 -19.84 12.10 -2.58
N ASN A 48 -18.59 12.54 -2.82
CA ASN A 48 -18.28 13.81 -3.50
C ASN A 48 -18.02 13.68 -5.01
N CYS A 49 -17.45 12.58 -5.50
CA CYS A 49 -17.12 12.44 -6.93
C CYS A 49 -18.32 12.18 -7.83
N ARG A 50 -19.39 11.63 -7.30
CA ARG A 50 -20.65 11.29 -8.02
C ARG A 50 -20.49 10.29 -9.17
N MET A 51 -19.33 9.65 -9.36
CA MET A 51 -19.14 8.69 -10.45
C MET A 51 -20.03 7.45 -10.30
N CYS A 52 -20.41 7.07 -9.07
CA CYS A 52 -21.20 5.90 -8.75
C CYS A 52 -22.72 6.13 -8.84
N LEU A 53 -23.18 7.04 -9.70
CA LEU A 53 -24.61 7.28 -9.90
C LEU A 53 -25.28 6.08 -10.56
N VAL A 54 -26.35 5.58 -9.93
CA VAL A 54 -27.19 4.49 -10.40
C VAL A 54 -28.67 4.92 -10.45
N GLU A 55 -29.49 4.23 -11.22
CA GLU A 55 -30.91 4.44 -11.19
C GLU A 55 -31.54 3.60 -10.09
N VAL A 56 -32.31 4.26 -9.23
CA VAL A 56 -33.18 3.62 -8.23
C VAL A 56 -34.61 3.82 -8.69
N GLU A 57 -35.38 2.74 -8.80
CA GLU A 57 -36.78 2.82 -9.24
C GLU A 57 -37.57 3.76 -8.33
N LYS A 58 -38.44 4.55 -8.92
CA LYS A 58 -39.24 5.61 -8.25
C LYS A 58 -38.43 6.81 -7.73
N ALA A 59 -37.09 6.81 -7.83
CA ALA A 59 -36.31 8.00 -7.51
C ALA A 59 -36.33 9.00 -8.67
N PRO A 60 -36.54 10.30 -8.41
CA PRO A 60 -36.69 11.33 -9.47
C PRO A 60 -35.35 11.55 -10.24
N LYS A 61 -34.21 11.23 -9.62
CA LYS A 61 -32.85 11.44 -10.16
C LYS A 61 -31.93 10.27 -9.82
N PRO A 62 -30.86 10.07 -10.57
CA PRO A 62 -29.83 9.07 -10.23
C PRO A 62 -29.26 9.30 -8.81
N MET A 63 -29.02 8.21 -8.10
CA MET A 63 -28.57 8.22 -6.70
C MET A 63 -27.13 7.69 -6.61
N PRO A 64 -26.29 8.24 -5.72
CA PRO A 64 -24.93 7.75 -5.53
C PRO A 64 -24.92 6.40 -4.79
N ALA A 65 -24.52 5.31 -5.44
CA ALA A 65 -24.55 3.97 -4.86
C ALA A 65 -23.73 3.87 -3.54
N CYS A 66 -22.64 4.61 -3.43
CA CYS A 66 -21.80 4.60 -2.22
C CYS A 66 -22.45 5.24 -0.99
N ALA A 67 -23.48 6.09 -1.17
CA ALA A 67 -24.09 6.84 -0.09
C ALA A 67 -25.65 6.71 -0.06
N THR A 68 -26.18 5.75 -0.78
CA THR A 68 -27.61 5.46 -0.76
C THR A 68 -27.85 4.20 0.08
N PRO A 69 -28.44 4.34 1.28
CA PRO A 69 -28.80 3.19 2.10
C PRO A 69 -29.82 2.29 1.40
N VAL A 70 -29.67 0.99 1.56
CA VAL A 70 -30.64 0.03 1.04
C VAL A 70 -31.96 0.08 1.83
N ALA A 71 -33.07 -0.12 1.12
CA ALA A 71 -34.41 -0.23 1.71
C ALA A 71 -35.12 -1.50 1.19
N PRO A 72 -35.98 -2.14 1.98
CA PRO A 72 -36.67 -3.35 1.56
C PRO A 72 -37.41 -3.17 0.23
N GLY A 73 -37.22 -4.12 -0.70
CA GLY A 73 -37.85 -4.09 -2.01
C GLY A 73 -37.31 -3.02 -2.98
N MET A 74 -36.20 -2.37 -2.66
CA MET A 74 -35.55 -1.41 -3.56
C MET A 74 -35.09 -2.12 -4.84
N VAL A 75 -35.36 -1.50 -6.00
CA VAL A 75 -34.91 -1.97 -7.32
C VAL A 75 -33.88 -0.98 -7.85
N VAL A 76 -32.67 -1.46 -8.16
CA VAL A 76 -31.54 -0.66 -8.61
C VAL A 76 -31.05 -1.16 -9.96
N ARG A 77 -30.74 -0.23 -10.87
CA ARG A 77 -30.16 -0.51 -12.18
C ARG A 77 -28.87 0.28 -12.35
N THR A 78 -27.75 -0.44 -12.50
CA THR A 78 -26.43 0.18 -12.62
C THR A 78 -26.08 0.54 -14.06
N LYS A 79 -26.75 -0.09 -15.04
CA LYS A 79 -26.46 0.04 -16.48
C LYS A 79 -27.66 0.51 -17.30
N SER A 80 -28.66 1.14 -16.66
CA SER A 80 -29.74 1.78 -17.42
C SER A 80 -29.23 2.99 -18.22
N ASP A 81 -29.94 3.38 -19.26
CA ASP A 81 -29.61 4.58 -20.05
C ASP A 81 -29.43 5.82 -19.18
N LYS A 82 -30.29 5.96 -18.16
CA LYS A 82 -30.26 7.07 -17.20
C LYS A 82 -28.99 7.03 -16.35
N ALA A 83 -28.57 5.85 -15.86
CA ALA A 83 -27.36 5.70 -15.08
C ALA A 83 -26.11 5.96 -15.94
N LEU A 84 -26.05 5.36 -17.14
CA LEU A 84 -24.94 5.55 -18.07
C LEU A 84 -24.79 7.00 -18.53
N ALA A 85 -25.89 7.70 -18.83
CA ALA A 85 -25.87 9.10 -19.19
C ALA A 85 -25.33 9.98 -18.04
N ALA A 86 -25.73 9.68 -16.80
CA ALA A 86 -25.23 10.37 -15.62
C ALA A 86 -23.72 10.13 -15.41
N GLN A 87 -23.27 8.88 -15.53
CA GLN A 87 -21.86 8.51 -15.38
C GLN A 87 -20.97 9.17 -16.47
N LYS A 88 -21.45 9.23 -17.72
CA LYS A 88 -20.78 9.95 -18.82
C LYS A 88 -20.62 11.43 -18.52
N SER A 89 -21.67 12.07 -18.03
CA SER A 89 -21.65 13.50 -17.68
C SER A 89 -20.69 13.78 -16.52
N VAL A 90 -20.65 12.91 -15.52
CA VAL A 90 -19.70 13.02 -14.40
C VAL A 90 -18.26 12.83 -14.88
N MET A 91 -18.01 11.86 -15.76
CA MET A 91 -16.68 11.65 -16.32
C MET A 91 -16.22 12.88 -17.11
N GLU A 92 -17.05 13.46 -17.95
CA GLU A 92 -16.74 14.70 -18.67
C GLU A 92 -16.39 15.82 -17.68
N PHE A 93 -17.20 16.01 -16.63
CA PHE A 93 -16.93 17.01 -15.59
C PHE A 93 -15.59 16.79 -14.86
N LEU A 94 -15.21 15.57 -14.54
CA LEU A 94 -13.92 15.26 -13.91
C LEU A 94 -12.73 15.53 -14.84
N LEU A 95 -12.94 15.47 -16.15
CA LEU A 95 -11.89 15.66 -17.16
C LEU A 95 -11.72 17.13 -17.60
N ILE A 96 -12.66 18.04 -17.34
CA ILE A 96 -12.59 19.42 -17.84
C ILE A 96 -11.29 20.13 -17.42
N ASN A 97 -10.85 19.96 -16.17
CA ASN A 97 -9.60 20.53 -15.67
C ASN A 97 -8.43 19.52 -15.59
N HIS A 98 -8.67 18.26 -15.93
CA HIS A 98 -7.60 17.26 -15.91
C HIS A 98 -6.63 17.50 -17.06
N PRO A 99 -5.30 17.60 -16.83
CA PRO A 99 -4.32 17.89 -17.87
C PRO A 99 -4.11 16.67 -18.77
N LEU A 100 -3.66 16.91 -20.02
CA LEU A 100 -3.33 15.86 -20.99
C LEU A 100 -1.93 15.28 -20.74
N ASP A 101 -1.64 14.91 -19.53
CA ASP A 101 -0.31 14.50 -19.05
C ASP A 101 -0.07 12.98 -19.10
N CYS A 102 -0.98 12.17 -19.60
CA CYS A 102 -0.84 10.71 -19.57
C CYS A 102 0.53 10.20 -20.06
N PRO A 103 1.14 10.74 -21.13
CA PRO A 103 2.45 10.31 -21.59
C PRO A 103 3.60 10.54 -20.60
N ILE A 104 3.48 11.54 -19.71
CA ILE A 104 4.49 11.90 -18.72
C ILE A 104 4.03 11.60 -17.27
N CYS A 105 2.84 11.07 -17.08
CA CYS A 105 2.28 10.77 -15.78
C CYS A 105 2.68 9.37 -15.31
N ASP A 106 3.27 9.24 -14.12
CA ASP A 106 3.67 7.94 -13.55
C ASP A 106 2.49 6.99 -13.31
N GLN A 107 1.27 7.52 -13.15
CA GLN A 107 0.06 6.72 -13.04
C GLN A 107 -0.39 6.10 -14.36
N GLY A 108 0.17 6.52 -15.48
CA GLY A 108 -0.19 6.02 -16.83
C GLY A 108 -0.02 4.51 -16.94
N GLY A 109 -1.10 3.79 -17.30
CA GLY A 109 -1.15 2.32 -17.38
C GLY A 109 -1.65 1.62 -16.11
N GLU A 110 -1.84 2.34 -15.01
CA GLU A 110 -2.48 1.87 -13.76
C GLU A 110 -3.45 2.93 -13.19
N CYS A 111 -3.96 3.82 -14.04
CA CYS A 111 -4.75 4.96 -13.65
C CYS A 111 -6.24 4.66 -13.71
N GLN A 112 -6.91 4.67 -12.55
CA GLN A 112 -8.35 4.44 -12.47
C GLN A 112 -9.15 5.46 -13.30
N LEU A 113 -8.66 6.71 -13.41
CA LEU A 113 -9.33 7.73 -14.25
C LEU A 113 -9.23 7.40 -15.75
N GLN A 114 -8.07 6.89 -16.23
CA GLN A 114 -7.94 6.45 -17.62
C GLN A 114 -8.89 5.29 -17.95
N ASP A 115 -8.91 4.27 -17.10
CA ASP A 115 -9.75 3.09 -17.32
C ASP A 115 -11.23 3.46 -17.34
N LEU A 116 -11.67 4.29 -16.40
CA LEU A 116 -13.06 4.75 -16.36
C LEU A 116 -13.39 5.76 -17.48
N ALA A 117 -12.43 6.55 -17.94
CA ALA A 117 -12.64 7.43 -19.09
C ALA A 117 -12.87 6.64 -20.38
N VAL A 118 -12.15 5.53 -20.57
CA VAL A 118 -12.35 4.61 -21.70
C VAL A 118 -13.67 3.88 -21.59
N GLY A 119 -14.03 3.37 -20.40
CA GLY A 119 -15.24 2.58 -20.19
C GLY A 119 -16.54 3.37 -20.12
N TYR A 120 -16.49 4.59 -19.59
CA TYR A 120 -17.68 5.39 -19.25
C TYR A 120 -17.66 6.82 -19.81
N GLY A 121 -16.58 7.23 -20.46
CA GLY A 121 -16.43 8.56 -21.01
C GLY A 121 -17.00 8.73 -22.42
N MET A 122 -16.63 9.84 -23.04
CA MET A 122 -16.93 10.18 -24.43
C MET A 122 -15.64 10.42 -25.21
N SER A 123 -15.73 10.33 -26.54
CA SER A 123 -14.58 10.54 -27.44
C SER A 123 -14.21 12.02 -27.65
N ALA A 124 -15.09 12.96 -27.23
CA ALA A 124 -14.88 14.39 -27.39
C ALA A 124 -15.34 15.14 -26.13
N SER A 125 -14.71 16.27 -25.85
CA SER A 125 -15.11 17.20 -24.80
C SER A 125 -15.82 18.41 -25.39
N ARG A 126 -16.83 18.90 -24.69
CA ARG A 126 -17.52 20.16 -25.00
C ARG A 126 -16.88 21.38 -24.32
N TYR A 127 -15.89 21.12 -23.46
CA TYR A 127 -15.19 22.15 -22.71
C TYR A 127 -14.17 22.87 -23.61
N THR A 128 -14.30 24.18 -23.71
CA THR A 128 -13.48 25.03 -24.58
C THR A 128 -12.67 26.09 -23.83
N GLU A 129 -12.86 26.19 -22.50
CA GLU A 129 -12.13 27.12 -21.66
C GLU A 129 -10.75 26.59 -21.29
N GLU A 130 -9.87 27.47 -20.80
CA GLU A 130 -8.55 27.09 -20.32
C GLU A 130 -8.64 26.20 -19.08
N LYS A 131 -7.80 25.15 -19.05
CA LYS A 131 -7.73 24.25 -17.89
C LYS A 131 -7.03 24.95 -16.73
N ARG A 132 -7.56 24.73 -15.52
CA ARG A 132 -6.96 25.23 -14.29
C ARG A 132 -5.54 24.67 -14.08
N VAL A 133 -4.64 25.49 -13.57
CA VAL A 133 -3.30 25.09 -13.13
C VAL A 133 -3.21 25.21 -11.61
N VAL A 134 -2.70 24.20 -10.96
CA VAL A 134 -2.41 24.18 -9.52
C VAL A 134 -0.91 24.11 -9.31
N LEU A 135 -0.37 25.03 -8.50
CA LEU A 135 1.05 25.10 -8.23
C LEU A 135 1.56 23.86 -7.49
N GLN A 136 2.80 23.49 -7.78
CA GLN A 136 3.49 22.39 -7.12
C GLN A 136 3.62 22.62 -5.61
N LYS A 137 3.62 21.50 -4.85
CA LYS A 137 3.82 21.52 -3.41
C LYS A 137 4.93 20.54 -3.03
N ASN A 138 5.82 20.97 -2.15
CA ASN A 138 6.83 20.10 -1.57
C ASN A 138 6.32 19.58 -0.23
N VAL A 139 6.12 18.28 -0.14
CA VAL A 139 5.57 17.60 1.06
C VAL A 139 6.54 16.59 1.67
N GLY A 140 7.81 16.65 1.29
CA GLY A 140 8.85 15.76 1.81
C GLY A 140 9.53 14.93 0.72
N PRO A 141 10.37 13.96 1.13
CA PRO A 141 11.20 13.19 0.19
C PRO A 141 10.48 12.01 -0.48
N LEU A 142 9.37 11.51 0.09
CA LEU A 142 8.76 10.24 -0.32
C LEU A 142 7.61 10.41 -1.33
N ILE A 143 6.79 11.45 -1.15
CA ILE A 143 5.61 11.70 -1.98
C ILE A 143 5.84 12.93 -2.85
N SER A 144 5.50 12.82 -4.13
CA SER A 144 5.45 13.95 -5.06
C SER A 144 4.04 14.50 -5.15
N MET A 145 3.89 15.81 -4.89
CA MET A 145 2.69 16.63 -5.12
C MET A 145 2.99 17.74 -6.15
N ALA A 146 3.84 17.44 -7.14
CA ALA A 146 4.24 18.44 -8.11
C ALA A 146 3.14 18.73 -9.15
N GLU A 147 2.35 17.74 -9.54
CA GLU A 147 1.33 17.87 -10.57
C GLU A 147 -0.09 17.82 -9.98
N MET A 148 -0.39 18.71 -9.04
CA MET A 148 -1.69 18.74 -8.35
C MET A 148 -2.86 19.18 -9.24
N THR A 149 -2.62 19.70 -10.42
CA THR A 149 -3.64 19.91 -11.46
C THR A 149 -4.33 18.60 -11.85
N ARG A 150 -3.65 17.43 -11.69
CA ARG A 150 -4.21 16.10 -11.93
C ARG A 150 -5.23 15.66 -10.85
N CYS A 151 -5.29 16.36 -9.73
CA CYS A 151 -6.16 15.99 -8.60
C CYS A 151 -7.64 16.16 -8.96
N ILE A 152 -8.44 15.12 -8.72
CA ILE A 152 -9.91 15.11 -8.93
C ILE A 152 -10.68 15.34 -7.63
N HIS A 153 -10.03 15.82 -6.57
CA HIS A 153 -10.63 16.18 -5.28
C HIS A 153 -11.44 15.05 -4.61
N CYS A 154 -11.03 13.80 -4.80
CA CYS A 154 -11.72 12.64 -4.23
C CYS A 154 -11.57 12.52 -2.70
N THR A 155 -10.67 13.26 -2.09
CA THR A 155 -10.36 13.31 -0.65
C THR A 155 -9.92 11.99 -0.01
N ARG A 156 -9.57 10.96 -0.79
CA ARG A 156 -9.07 9.68 -0.22
C ARG A 156 -7.83 9.89 0.66
N CYS A 157 -6.86 10.70 0.20
CA CYS A 157 -5.63 10.98 0.95
C CYS A 157 -5.90 11.73 2.27
N VAL A 158 -6.83 12.67 2.29
CA VAL A 158 -7.22 13.39 3.52
C VAL A 158 -7.85 12.44 4.53
N ARG A 159 -8.84 11.64 4.10
CA ARG A 159 -9.51 10.66 4.95
C ARG A 159 -8.55 9.57 5.43
N PHE A 160 -7.65 9.12 4.57
CA PHE A 160 -6.60 8.17 4.97
C PHE A 160 -5.76 8.72 6.12
N GLY A 161 -5.27 9.95 6.00
CA GLY A 161 -4.50 10.58 7.07
C GLY A 161 -5.27 10.63 8.40
N GLN A 162 -6.56 11.02 8.34
CA GLN A 162 -7.42 11.14 9.53
C GLN A 162 -7.81 9.80 10.14
N GLU A 163 -8.19 8.82 9.32
CA GLU A 163 -8.88 7.60 9.75
C GLU A 163 -7.91 6.42 9.96
N ILE A 164 -6.87 6.31 9.14
CA ILE A 164 -5.89 5.21 9.17
C ILE A 164 -4.57 5.68 9.75
N GLY A 165 -4.01 6.80 9.25
CA GLY A 165 -2.75 7.36 9.76
C GLY A 165 -2.89 8.01 11.14
N GLY A 166 -4.10 8.40 11.54
CA GLY A 166 -4.36 9.09 12.81
C GLY A 166 -3.79 10.52 12.87
N VAL A 167 -3.31 11.06 11.74
CA VAL A 167 -2.67 12.37 11.64
C VAL A 167 -3.26 13.13 10.46
N MET A 168 -3.73 14.35 10.69
CA MET A 168 -4.26 15.22 9.65
C MET A 168 -3.15 16.08 9.02
N GLU A 169 -2.33 15.49 8.16
CA GLU A 169 -1.25 16.19 7.46
C GLU A 169 -1.74 16.89 6.19
N LEU A 170 -2.72 16.31 5.51
CA LEU A 170 -3.35 16.87 4.33
C LEU A 170 -4.78 17.34 4.62
N GLY A 171 -5.16 18.43 3.99
CA GLY A 171 -6.52 18.97 4.04
C GLY A 171 -6.96 19.51 2.69
N MET A 172 -8.24 19.78 2.54
CA MET A 172 -8.78 20.48 1.38
C MET A 172 -9.08 21.93 1.78
N VAL A 173 -8.51 22.87 1.05
CA VAL A 173 -8.69 24.31 1.27
C VAL A 173 -9.47 24.92 0.12
N ASN A 174 -9.98 26.15 0.34
CA ASN A 174 -10.77 26.92 -0.62
C ASN A 174 -12.12 26.24 -0.97
N ARG A 175 -12.79 26.72 -2.01
CA ARG A 175 -14.09 26.23 -2.46
C ARG A 175 -14.28 26.36 -3.97
N GLY A 176 -15.24 25.61 -4.51
CA GLY A 176 -15.55 25.63 -5.93
C GLY A 176 -14.35 25.16 -6.77
N GLU A 177 -14.11 25.82 -7.86
CA GLU A 177 -12.98 25.52 -8.77
C GLU A 177 -11.61 25.78 -8.16
N HIS A 178 -11.52 26.63 -7.14
CA HIS A 178 -10.30 26.94 -6.42
C HIS A 178 -9.95 25.93 -5.31
N SER A 179 -10.79 24.91 -5.10
CA SER A 179 -10.51 23.86 -4.11
C SER A 179 -9.22 23.14 -4.44
N GLU A 180 -8.38 22.89 -3.44
CA GLU A 180 -7.15 22.15 -3.61
C GLU A 180 -6.77 21.35 -2.37
N ILE A 181 -6.07 20.24 -2.58
CA ILE A 181 -5.46 19.46 -1.51
C ILE A 181 -4.08 20.04 -1.23
N THR A 182 -3.82 20.31 0.05
CA THR A 182 -2.54 20.88 0.50
C THR A 182 -2.20 20.40 1.90
N THR A 183 -0.96 20.60 2.34
CA THR A 183 -0.56 20.33 3.71
C THR A 183 -1.07 21.41 4.66
N ILE A 184 -1.36 21.02 5.89
CA ILE A 184 -1.76 21.95 6.93
C ILE A 184 -0.52 22.79 7.33
N LYS A 185 -0.64 24.10 7.28
CA LYS A 185 0.42 25.07 7.61
C LYS A 185 1.73 24.92 6.81
N GLY A 186 1.69 24.36 5.61
CA GLY A 186 2.90 24.19 4.77
C GLY A 186 3.89 23.16 5.30
N GLY A 187 3.44 22.25 6.17
CA GLY A 187 4.26 21.17 6.72
C GLY A 187 4.56 20.07 5.71
N THR A 188 5.35 19.11 6.14
CA THR A 188 5.66 17.85 5.43
C THR A 188 4.61 16.78 5.74
N VAL A 189 4.60 15.71 4.97
CA VAL A 189 3.83 14.49 5.23
C VAL A 189 4.82 13.48 5.79
N ASP A 190 4.77 13.26 7.10
CA ASP A 190 5.78 12.54 7.87
C ASP A 190 5.26 11.25 8.53
N SER A 191 3.97 10.92 8.36
CA SER A 191 3.40 9.67 8.87
C SER A 191 4.14 8.47 8.30
N GLU A 192 4.49 7.49 9.13
CA GLU A 192 5.13 6.23 8.71
C GLU A 192 4.26 5.36 7.78
N LEU A 193 3.01 5.77 7.54
CA LEU A 193 2.08 5.13 6.60
C LEU A 193 1.82 5.99 5.36
N SER A 194 2.53 7.11 5.22
CA SER A 194 2.24 8.15 4.23
C SER A 194 2.23 7.64 2.78
N GLY A 195 3.09 6.69 2.45
CA GLY A 195 3.20 6.10 1.11
C GLY A 195 1.93 5.42 0.62
N ASN A 196 1.01 5.01 1.51
CA ASN A 196 -0.28 4.47 1.10
C ASN A 196 -1.17 5.50 0.40
N MET A 197 -0.92 6.79 0.61
CA MET A 197 -1.62 7.86 -0.13
C MET A 197 -1.33 7.80 -1.64
N ILE A 198 -0.21 7.22 -2.04
CA ILE A 198 0.15 7.00 -3.45
C ILE A 198 -0.78 5.95 -4.07
N ASP A 199 -0.98 4.82 -3.37
CA ASP A 199 -1.79 3.70 -3.89
C ASP A 199 -3.28 4.03 -3.96
N ILE A 200 -3.80 4.74 -2.95
CA ILE A 200 -5.23 5.09 -2.91
C ILE A 200 -5.57 6.29 -3.80
N CYS A 201 -4.58 7.04 -4.28
CA CYS A 201 -4.81 8.13 -5.21
C CYS A 201 -5.26 7.57 -6.57
N PRO A 202 -6.49 7.86 -7.03
CA PRO A 202 -7.00 7.26 -8.27
C PRO A 202 -6.39 7.87 -9.53
N VAL A 203 -5.51 8.87 -9.37
CA VAL A 203 -4.88 9.63 -10.43
C VAL A 203 -3.41 9.93 -10.10
N GLY A 204 -2.63 10.42 -11.04
CA GLY A 204 -1.22 10.76 -10.86
C GLY A 204 -0.95 12.10 -10.16
N ALA A 205 -1.80 12.48 -9.19
CA ALA A 205 -1.61 13.68 -8.38
C ALA A 205 -0.66 13.43 -7.21
N LEU A 206 -0.73 12.25 -6.58
CA LEU A 206 0.22 11.78 -5.57
C LEU A 206 0.97 10.59 -6.16
N THR A 207 2.29 10.71 -6.27
CA THR A 207 3.14 9.67 -6.85
C THR A 207 4.37 9.43 -5.97
N SER A 208 5.03 8.28 -6.15
CA SER A 208 6.27 7.98 -5.44
C SER A 208 7.39 8.86 -5.98
N LYS A 209 7.99 9.67 -5.12
CA LYS A 209 9.09 10.56 -5.52
C LYS A 209 10.37 9.80 -5.89
N PRO A 210 10.77 8.71 -5.16
CA PRO A 210 11.91 7.88 -5.55
C PRO A 210 11.71 7.10 -6.85
N PHE A 211 10.48 6.69 -7.16
CA PHE A 211 10.16 5.93 -8.36
C PHE A 211 9.85 6.82 -9.58
N ARG A 212 9.67 8.12 -9.38
CA ARG A 212 9.19 9.06 -10.40
C ARG A 212 9.99 8.97 -11.69
N TYR A 213 9.28 8.81 -12.82
CA TYR A 213 9.83 8.70 -14.18
C TYR A 213 10.78 7.51 -14.42
N SER A 214 10.82 6.52 -13.54
CA SER A 214 11.78 5.41 -13.62
C SER A 214 11.33 4.29 -14.56
N ALA A 215 10.05 3.94 -14.56
CA ALA A 215 9.51 2.88 -15.41
C ALA A 215 8.00 2.97 -15.55
N ARG A 216 7.45 2.27 -16.55
CA ARG A 216 6.03 2.04 -16.70
C ARG A 216 5.62 0.71 -16.09
N THR A 217 4.36 0.61 -15.63
CA THR A 217 3.84 -0.61 -14.99
C THR A 217 4.00 -1.88 -15.81
N TRP A 218 3.83 -1.80 -17.12
CA TRP A 218 3.97 -2.95 -18.03
C TRP A 218 5.41 -3.41 -18.24
N GLU A 219 6.40 -2.60 -17.86
CA GLU A 219 7.82 -2.96 -17.90
C GLU A 219 8.26 -3.75 -16.65
N LEU A 220 7.41 -3.81 -15.62
CA LEU A 220 7.75 -4.33 -14.29
C LEU A 220 7.27 -5.76 -14.09
N ALA A 221 8.21 -6.65 -13.82
CA ALA A 221 7.87 -7.99 -13.33
C ALA A 221 7.43 -7.92 -11.87
N ARG A 222 6.33 -8.60 -11.52
CA ARG A 222 5.76 -8.62 -10.17
C ARG A 222 6.16 -9.88 -9.42
N ARG A 223 6.63 -9.75 -8.18
CA ARG A 223 6.98 -10.87 -7.29
C ARG A 223 6.30 -10.68 -5.94
N LYS A 224 5.60 -11.69 -5.48
CA LYS A 224 5.02 -11.71 -4.13
C LYS A 224 6.14 -11.88 -3.11
N SER A 225 6.05 -11.16 -1.99
CA SER A 225 6.98 -11.20 -0.89
C SER A 225 6.28 -10.86 0.42
N VAL A 226 7.01 -10.88 1.51
CA VAL A 226 6.57 -10.42 2.82
C VAL A 226 7.56 -9.40 3.36
N SER A 227 7.10 -8.54 4.28
CA SER A 227 7.97 -7.56 4.94
C SER A 227 9.12 -8.25 5.68
N PRO A 228 10.37 -7.81 5.48
CA PRO A 228 11.51 -8.27 6.27
C PRO A 228 11.70 -7.48 7.56
N HIS A 229 10.87 -6.49 7.85
CA HIS A 229 11.13 -5.49 8.88
C HIS A 229 10.49 -5.80 10.23
N ASP A 230 9.46 -6.63 10.25
CA ASP A 230 8.76 -7.02 11.47
C ASP A 230 8.16 -8.42 11.37
N SER A 231 7.61 -8.92 12.48
CA SER A 231 7.02 -10.26 12.59
C SER A 231 5.55 -10.33 12.18
N THR A 232 4.90 -9.23 11.84
CA THR A 232 3.52 -9.25 11.33
C THR A 232 3.44 -9.83 9.95
N GLY A 233 4.51 -9.70 9.15
CA GLY A 233 4.62 -10.33 7.84
C GLY A 233 3.74 -9.65 6.80
N ALA A 234 3.66 -8.32 6.79
CA ALA A 234 2.90 -7.57 5.79
C ALA A 234 3.20 -8.06 4.38
N ASN A 235 2.14 -8.32 3.62
CA ASN A 235 2.25 -8.90 2.28
C ASN A 235 2.59 -7.81 1.26
N LEU A 236 3.58 -8.11 0.41
CA LEU A 236 4.18 -7.16 -0.52
C LEU A 236 4.17 -7.68 -1.96
N VAL A 237 4.13 -6.77 -2.91
CA VAL A 237 4.50 -7.01 -4.30
C VAL A 237 5.76 -6.22 -4.61
N VAL A 238 6.86 -6.93 -4.80
CA VAL A 238 8.12 -6.36 -5.26
C VAL A 238 8.09 -6.27 -6.79
N GLN A 239 8.30 -5.08 -7.32
CA GLN A 239 8.27 -4.81 -8.75
C GLN A 239 9.70 -4.58 -9.27
N VAL A 240 10.09 -5.37 -10.27
CA VAL A 240 11.48 -5.51 -10.73
C VAL A 240 11.56 -5.23 -12.22
N LYS A 241 12.58 -4.49 -12.65
CA LYS A 241 12.98 -4.32 -14.04
C LYS A 241 14.43 -4.76 -14.22
N GLY A 242 14.66 -5.74 -15.10
CA GLY A 242 15.95 -6.41 -15.16
C GLY A 242 16.29 -7.07 -13.83
N ASN A 243 17.45 -6.78 -13.27
CA ASN A 243 17.91 -7.29 -11.96
C ASN A 243 17.82 -6.22 -10.84
N ARG A 244 16.94 -5.22 -11.00
CA ARG A 244 16.82 -4.10 -10.08
C ARG A 244 15.41 -4.00 -9.52
N VAL A 245 15.29 -3.85 -8.19
CA VAL A 245 14.02 -3.53 -7.55
C VAL A 245 13.70 -2.07 -7.83
N MET A 246 12.53 -1.83 -8.42
CA MET A 246 12.10 -0.50 -8.85
C MET A 246 11.14 0.15 -7.86
N ARG A 247 10.22 -0.64 -7.31
CA ARG A 247 9.32 -0.20 -6.21
C ARG A 247 8.70 -1.40 -5.50
N VAL A 248 8.18 -1.14 -4.31
CA VAL A 248 7.41 -2.09 -3.50
C VAL A 248 6.03 -1.50 -3.25
N VAL A 249 4.99 -2.31 -3.45
CA VAL A 249 3.59 -1.92 -3.24
C VAL A 249 2.89 -2.99 -2.40
N PRO A 250 1.78 -2.66 -1.71
CA PRO A 250 1.05 -3.64 -0.92
C PRO A 250 0.47 -4.77 -1.77
N LEU A 251 0.47 -5.97 -1.21
CA LEU A 251 -0.38 -7.08 -1.63
C LEU A 251 -1.50 -7.20 -0.61
N GLU A 252 -2.74 -7.03 -1.07
CA GLU A 252 -3.90 -7.10 -0.20
C GLU A 252 -4.02 -8.48 0.48
N ASN A 253 -4.12 -8.45 1.81
CA ASN A 253 -4.41 -9.61 2.65
C ASN A 253 -5.20 -9.16 3.87
N GLU A 254 -6.51 -9.46 3.89
CA GLU A 254 -7.41 -9.02 4.95
C GLU A 254 -7.05 -9.57 6.34
N ASP A 255 -6.35 -10.72 6.40
CA ASP A 255 -5.95 -11.34 7.68
C ASP A 255 -4.68 -10.73 8.29
N VAL A 256 -3.88 -10.00 7.52
CA VAL A 256 -2.55 -9.53 7.95
C VAL A 256 -2.41 -8.01 7.88
N ASN A 257 -2.44 -7.44 6.70
CA ASN A 257 -2.15 -6.03 6.46
C ASN A 257 -3.26 -5.28 5.72
N GLU A 258 -4.41 -5.92 5.52
CA GLU A 258 -5.47 -5.37 4.66
C GLU A 258 -4.89 -4.94 3.29
N CYS A 259 -4.89 -3.65 2.99
CA CYS A 259 -4.26 -3.09 1.79
C CYS A 259 -3.16 -2.05 2.11
N TRP A 260 -2.65 -2.05 3.35
CA TRP A 260 -1.71 -1.05 3.84
C TRP A 260 -0.33 -1.64 4.06
N ILE A 261 0.73 -0.84 3.85
CA ILE A 261 2.11 -1.16 4.23
C ILE A 261 2.80 0.06 4.85
N ALA A 262 3.78 -0.17 5.70
CA ALA A 262 4.59 0.90 6.26
C ALA A 262 5.53 1.52 5.20
N ASP A 263 5.89 2.78 5.37
CA ASP A 263 6.81 3.49 4.47
C ASP A 263 8.19 2.84 4.44
N ARG A 264 8.63 2.26 5.54
CA ARG A 264 9.86 1.48 5.57
C ARG A 264 9.79 0.22 4.68
N ASP A 265 8.64 -0.44 4.57
CA ASP A 265 8.46 -1.56 3.64
C ASP A 265 8.45 -1.09 2.19
N ARG A 266 7.86 0.08 1.95
CA ARG A 266 7.72 0.67 0.62
C ARG A 266 9.03 1.18 0.04
N PHE A 267 9.88 1.80 0.85
CA PHE A 267 11.03 2.58 0.37
C PHE A 267 12.40 1.99 0.73
N SER A 268 12.49 1.02 1.64
CA SER A 268 13.77 0.42 2.05
C SER A 268 14.54 -0.28 0.91
N TYR A 269 13.86 -0.63 -0.18
CA TYR A 269 14.49 -1.25 -1.35
C TYR A 269 15.57 -0.36 -2.01
N GLU A 270 15.57 0.95 -1.78
CA GLU A 270 16.58 1.85 -2.32
C GLU A 270 17.99 1.45 -1.87
N ALA A 271 18.12 0.96 -0.64
CA ALA A 271 19.38 0.44 -0.11
C ALA A 271 19.91 -0.78 -0.89
N LEU A 272 19.04 -1.58 -1.51
CA LEU A 272 19.44 -2.72 -2.33
C LEU A 272 20.16 -2.31 -3.63
N ASN A 273 19.88 -1.09 -4.10
CA ASN A 273 20.42 -0.56 -5.34
C ASN A 273 21.57 0.44 -5.13
N GLY A 274 21.94 0.68 -3.86
CA GLY A 274 22.95 1.66 -3.49
C GLY A 274 24.39 1.14 -3.67
N ASP A 275 25.31 2.03 -3.97
CA ASP A 275 26.75 1.73 -4.18
C ASP A 275 27.46 1.26 -2.89
N ALA A 276 26.85 1.49 -1.73
CA ALA A 276 27.38 1.02 -0.43
C ALA A 276 27.13 -0.48 -0.19
N ARG A 277 26.34 -1.16 -1.05
CA ARG A 277 26.09 -2.59 -0.95
C ARG A 277 27.29 -3.38 -1.47
N LEU A 278 27.72 -4.38 -0.70
CA LEU A 278 28.78 -5.31 -1.13
C LEU A 278 28.24 -6.28 -2.20
N ASP A 279 28.92 -6.34 -3.34
CA ASP A 279 28.58 -7.22 -4.46
C ASP A 279 29.41 -8.53 -4.46
N ALA A 280 30.50 -8.55 -3.72
CA ALA A 280 31.40 -9.69 -3.60
C ALA A 280 31.90 -9.83 -2.17
N PRO A 281 32.32 -11.06 -1.74
CA PRO A 281 33.00 -11.23 -0.48
C PRO A 281 34.29 -10.42 -0.44
N MET A 282 34.61 -9.85 0.72
CA MET A 282 35.84 -9.09 0.91
C MET A 282 36.59 -9.57 2.14
N ILE A 283 37.94 -9.68 2.02
CA ILE A 283 38.81 -9.92 3.14
C ILE A 283 39.77 -8.75 3.35
N LYS A 284 40.17 -8.49 4.59
CA LYS A 284 41.08 -7.41 4.94
C LYS A 284 42.46 -7.98 5.11
N GLN A 285 43.42 -7.63 4.22
CA GLN A 285 44.81 -8.02 4.28
C GLN A 285 45.73 -6.79 4.24
N GLY A 286 46.70 -6.72 5.14
CA GLY A 286 47.59 -5.55 5.23
C GLY A 286 46.86 -4.20 5.43
N GLY A 287 45.71 -4.21 6.08
CA GLY A 287 44.89 -3.00 6.29
C GLY A 287 43.99 -2.62 5.12
N GLN A 288 44.09 -3.31 3.97
CA GLN A 288 43.31 -3.03 2.76
C GLN A 288 42.22 -4.08 2.54
N TRP A 289 41.01 -3.65 2.13
CA TRP A 289 39.92 -4.53 1.74
C TRP A 289 40.13 -5.01 0.30
N GLN A 290 40.06 -6.33 0.09
CA GLN A 290 40.24 -6.98 -1.20
C GLN A 290 39.04 -7.86 -1.51
N ALA A 291 38.43 -7.68 -2.69
CA ALA A 291 37.36 -8.56 -3.18
C ALA A 291 37.99 -9.93 -3.53
N VAL A 292 37.33 -11.01 -3.11
CA VAL A 292 37.77 -12.40 -3.32
C VAL A 292 36.57 -13.27 -3.74
N ASP A 293 36.84 -14.46 -4.25
CA ASP A 293 35.78 -15.45 -4.49
C ASP A 293 35.28 -16.07 -3.17
N TRP A 294 34.11 -16.69 -3.22
CA TRP A 294 33.45 -17.30 -2.06
C TRP A 294 34.28 -18.40 -1.41
N SER A 295 35.00 -19.22 -2.20
CA SER A 295 35.84 -20.31 -1.68
C SER A 295 36.99 -19.78 -0.83
N THR A 296 37.61 -18.71 -1.30
CA THR A 296 38.70 -18.02 -0.58
C THR A 296 38.16 -17.35 0.69
N ALA A 297 37.02 -16.66 0.61
CA ALA A 297 36.44 -16.02 1.78
C ALA A 297 36.00 -17.01 2.86
N LEU A 298 35.35 -18.12 2.48
CA LEU A 298 34.90 -19.14 3.43
C LEU A 298 36.05 -19.87 4.10
N ARG A 299 37.13 -20.14 3.36
CA ARG A 299 38.37 -20.72 3.93
C ARG A 299 39.01 -19.77 4.94
N PHE A 300 39.14 -18.50 4.58
CA PHE A 300 39.68 -17.48 5.49
C PHE A 300 38.88 -17.39 6.81
N VAL A 301 37.54 -17.42 6.72
CA VAL A 301 36.67 -17.43 7.92
C VAL A 301 36.83 -18.71 8.72
N ALA A 302 36.83 -19.87 8.07
CA ALA A 302 36.98 -21.18 8.75
C ALA A 302 38.30 -21.28 9.49
N ASP A 303 39.41 -20.96 8.81
CA ASP A 303 40.76 -20.99 9.41
C ASP A 303 40.87 -20.01 10.59
N GLY A 304 40.27 -18.81 10.45
CA GLY A 304 40.23 -17.80 11.50
C GLY A 304 39.46 -18.26 12.74
N LEU A 305 38.27 -18.85 12.57
CA LEU A 305 37.44 -19.36 13.66
C LEU A 305 38.14 -20.56 14.36
N LEU A 306 38.70 -21.49 13.60
CA LEU A 306 39.42 -22.64 14.16
C LEU A 306 40.67 -22.22 14.95
N ARG A 307 41.42 -21.24 14.44
CA ARG A 307 42.57 -20.67 15.15
C ARG A 307 42.15 -20.01 16.46
N ILE A 308 41.12 -19.13 16.47
CA ILE A 308 40.60 -18.48 17.67
C ILE A 308 40.14 -19.54 18.70
N ARG A 309 39.40 -20.55 18.24
CA ARG A 309 38.96 -21.65 19.07
C ARG A 309 40.13 -22.40 19.71
N GLY A 310 41.23 -22.64 18.95
CA GLY A 310 42.42 -23.32 19.43
C GLY A 310 43.25 -22.51 20.45
N GLU A 311 43.36 -21.19 20.20
CA GLU A 311 44.20 -20.29 21.02
C GLU A 311 43.45 -19.80 22.29
N PHE A 312 42.16 -19.50 22.19
CA PHE A 312 41.40 -18.81 23.25
C PHE A 312 40.21 -19.61 23.77
N GLY A 313 39.94 -20.78 23.18
CA GLY A 313 38.78 -21.61 23.52
C GLY A 313 37.51 -21.20 22.79
N ALA A 314 36.51 -22.07 22.83
CA ALA A 314 35.22 -21.87 22.13
C ALA A 314 34.44 -20.67 22.65
N ALA A 315 34.53 -20.35 23.92
CA ALA A 315 33.82 -19.21 24.55
C ALA A 315 34.28 -17.85 24.01
N ALA A 316 35.44 -17.77 23.33
CA ALA A 316 35.85 -16.53 22.65
C ALA A 316 35.12 -16.25 21.34
N ILE A 317 34.30 -17.19 20.88
CA ILE A 317 33.48 -17.05 19.67
C ILE A 317 32.05 -16.73 20.07
N GLY A 318 31.52 -15.62 19.57
CA GLY A 318 30.12 -15.25 19.73
C GLY A 318 29.47 -14.92 18.40
N ALA A 319 28.15 -14.96 18.34
CA ALA A 319 27.36 -14.56 17.20
C ALA A 319 26.24 -13.62 17.57
N LEU A 320 26.07 -12.58 16.78
CA LEU A 320 24.95 -11.67 16.87
C LEU A 320 24.15 -11.75 15.57
N GLY A 321 22.97 -12.34 15.62
CA GLY A 321 22.01 -12.35 14.50
C GLY A 321 21.29 -11.04 14.37
N THR A 322 20.55 -10.87 13.26
CA THR A 322 19.65 -9.76 13.08
C THR A 322 18.21 -10.24 13.11
N PRO A 323 17.24 -9.48 13.69
CA PRO A 323 15.83 -9.82 13.66
C PRO A 323 15.23 -9.81 12.24
N HIS A 324 15.96 -9.28 11.25
CA HIS A 324 15.56 -9.31 9.84
C HIS A 324 16.00 -10.59 9.11
N SER A 325 16.75 -11.47 9.78
CA SER A 325 17.15 -12.75 9.21
C SER A 325 15.97 -13.72 9.11
N THR A 326 16.04 -14.60 8.11
CA THR A 326 15.08 -15.70 7.99
C THR A 326 15.27 -16.71 9.12
N VAL A 327 14.26 -17.54 9.38
CA VAL A 327 14.34 -18.62 10.38
C VAL A 327 15.48 -19.59 10.01
N GLU A 328 15.67 -19.88 8.74
CA GLU A 328 16.74 -20.73 8.21
C GLU A 328 18.13 -20.15 8.51
N GLU A 329 18.33 -18.85 8.29
CA GLU A 329 19.60 -18.17 8.58
C GLU A 329 19.92 -18.20 10.07
N LEU A 330 18.95 -17.88 10.94
CA LEU A 330 19.13 -17.94 12.39
C LEU A 330 19.40 -19.37 12.88
N HIS A 331 18.70 -20.37 12.31
CA HIS A 331 18.96 -21.79 12.61
C HIS A 331 20.36 -22.21 12.21
N LEU A 332 20.82 -21.86 11.01
CA LEU A 332 22.16 -22.18 10.52
C LEU A 332 23.25 -21.48 11.34
N LEU A 333 23.03 -20.21 11.72
CA LEU A 333 23.93 -19.46 12.59
C LEU A 333 24.10 -20.17 13.95
N ALA A 334 22.97 -20.55 14.58
CA ALA A 334 22.98 -21.28 15.84
C ALA A 334 23.68 -22.64 15.72
N LYS A 335 23.42 -23.38 14.64
CA LYS A 335 24.07 -24.66 14.36
C LYS A 335 25.58 -24.53 14.17
N LEU A 336 26.03 -23.50 13.43
CA LEU A 336 27.47 -23.21 13.22
C LEU A 336 28.16 -22.91 14.53
N VAL A 337 27.63 -21.98 15.34
CA VAL A 337 28.28 -21.52 16.55
C VAL A 337 28.34 -22.62 17.61
N ARG A 338 27.27 -23.40 17.79
CA ARG A 338 27.23 -24.58 18.65
C ARG A 338 28.18 -25.68 18.16
N GLY A 339 28.31 -25.88 16.84
CA GLY A 339 29.28 -26.79 16.26
C GLY A 339 30.73 -26.39 16.55
N LEU A 340 31.01 -25.11 16.77
CA LEU A 340 32.30 -24.61 17.23
C LEU A 340 32.48 -24.75 18.77
N GLY A 341 31.44 -25.16 19.50
CA GLY A 341 31.46 -25.37 20.95
C GLY A 341 31.08 -24.14 21.77
N SER A 342 30.48 -23.11 21.17
CA SER A 342 30.06 -21.89 21.86
C SER A 342 28.52 -21.81 21.96
N GLU A 343 28.02 -21.31 23.09
CA GLU A 343 26.60 -20.96 23.31
C GLU A 343 26.34 -19.43 23.29
N SER A 344 27.38 -18.64 22.98
CA SER A 344 27.30 -17.17 22.96
C SER A 344 26.60 -16.67 21.69
N ILE A 345 25.27 -16.78 21.65
CA ILE A 345 24.43 -16.41 20.51
C ILE A 345 23.35 -15.45 20.98
N ASP A 346 23.20 -14.31 20.33
CA ASP A 346 22.14 -13.37 20.55
C ASP A 346 21.63 -12.76 19.23
N HIS A 347 20.43 -12.17 19.23
CA HIS A 347 19.83 -11.45 18.09
C HIS A 347 19.14 -10.15 18.53
N ARG A 348 19.22 -9.80 19.80
CA ARG A 348 18.54 -8.65 20.39
C ARG A 348 19.39 -7.39 20.26
N LEU A 349 18.77 -6.31 19.83
CA LEU A 349 19.37 -4.99 19.78
C LEU A 349 19.12 -4.18 21.05
N ARG A 350 18.18 -4.64 21.90
CA ARG A 350 17.75 -3.95 23.14
C ARG A 350 17.55 -4.96 24.25
N HIS A 351 17.61 -4.49 25.49
CA HIS A 351 17.23 -5.28 26.66
C HIS A 351 15.74 -5.67 26.53
N ALA A 352 15.42 -6.92 26.81
CA ALA A 352 14.06 -7.46 26.81
C ALA A 352 13.74 -8.14 28.14
N ASP A 353 12.48 -8.04 28.58
CA ASP A 353 11.96 -8.80 29.69
C ASP A 353 11.67 -10.23 29.24
N PHE A 354 12.19 -11.20 29.98
CA PHE A 354 12.06 -12.62 29.70
C PHE A 354 11.06 -13.32 30.64
N ALA A 355 10.36 -12.59 31.49
CA ALA A 355 9.45 -13.17 32.50
C ALA A 355 8.33 -14.01 31.86
N ASN A 356 7.91 -13.67 30.63
CA ASN A 356 6.81 -14.31 29.90
C ASN A 356 7.27 -15.03 28.63
N ILE A 357 8.41 -15.70 28.68
CA ILE A 357 8.92 -16.45 27.53
C ILE A 357 8.17 -17.77 27.37
N ALA A 358 7.65 -18.05 26.17
CA ALA A 358 7.06 -19.33 25.83
C ALA A 358 8.05 -20.49 26.04
N PRO A 359 7.57 -21.71 26.41
CA PRO A 359 8.42 -22.85 26.63
C PRO A 359 9.42 -23.11 25.50
N ALA A 360 10.61 -23.59 25.84
CA ALA A 360 11.63 -23.96 24.87
C ALA A 360 11.08 -24.96 23.85
N GLY A 361 11.31 -24.73 22.56
CA GLY A 361 10.84 -25.60 21.46
C GLY A 361 9.48 -25.24 20.87
N SER A 362 8.73 -24.29 21.44
CA SER A 362 7.51 -23.80 20.79
C SER A 362 7.83 -22.80 19.67
N ALA A 363 7.16 -22.95 18.52
CA ALA A 363 7.19 -21.92 17.49
C ALA A 363 6.50 -20.66 18.02
N ARG A 364 7.18 -19.51 17.90
CA ARG A 364 6.64 -18.22 18.33
C ARG A 364 6.01 -17.54 17.15
N TRP A 365 4.72 -17.49 17.17
CA TRP A 365 3.93 -16.71 16.23
C TRP A 365 2.79 -16.04 17.00
N LEU A 366 2.09 -15.13 16.37
CA LEU A 366 1.03 -14.37 17.02
C LEU A 366 -0.11 -15.24 17.59
N GLY A 367 -0.28 -16.47 17.06
CA GLY A 367 -1.30 -17.43 17.49
C GLY A 367 -2.69 -17.18 16.91
N THR A 368 -2.88 -16.03 16.28
CA THR A 368 -4.13 -15.59 15.67
C THR A 368 -3.84 -14.63 14.53
N SER A 369 -4.80 -14.43 13.61
CA SER A 369 -4.65 -13.41 12.56
C SER A 369 -4.75 -12.00 13.13
N VAL A 370 -4.14 -11.03 12.45
CA VAL A 370 -4.25 -9.60 12.83
C VAL A 370 -5.71 -9.15 12.81
N ALA A 371 -6.49 -9.63 11.82
CA ALA A 371 -7.92 -9.36 11.75
C ALA A 371 -8.69 -9.87 12.98
N SER A 372 -8.30 -11.02 13.53
CA SER A 372 -8.92 -11.55 14.77
C SER A 372 -8.58 -10.73 16.00
N LEU A 373 -7.44 -10.02 16.02
CA LEU A 373 -7.08 -9.13 17.13
C LEU A 373 -8.03 -7.94 17.27
N THR A 374 -8.67 -7.51 16.20
CA THR A 374 -9.62 -6.40 16.20
C THR A 374 -10.99 -6.77 16.77
N THR A 375 -11.26 -8.07 16.95
CA THR A 375 -12.53 -8.61 17.47
C THR A 375 -12.41 -9.08 18.90
N LEU A 376 -11.34 -8.73 19.61
CA LEU A 376 -11.07 -9.17 20.97
C LEU A 376 -12.05 -8.57 21.99
N ASP A 377 -13.21 -9.23 22.14
CA ASP A 377 -13.99 -9.17 23.37
C ASP A 377 -13.44 -10.14 24.43
N ALA A 378 -12.31 -10.79 24.17
CA ALA A 378 -11.72 -11.81 25.01
C ALA A 378 -10.19 -11.74 24.97
N ALA A 379 -9.62 -10.89 25.76
CA ALA A 379 -8.25 -11.01 26.23
C ALA A 379 -8.26 -11.46 27.69
#